data_50bbf03e455b9bb79679a7e98a405184
#
_entry.id   50bbf03e455b9bb79679a7e98a405184
#
_cell.length_a   1.000
_cell.length_b   1.000
_cell.length_c   1.000
_cell.angle_alpha   90.00
_cell.angle_beta   90.00
_cell.angle_gamma   90.00
#
_symmetry.space_group_name_H-M   'P 1'
#
loop_
_entity.id
_entity.type
_entity.pdbx_description
1 polymer ?
#
loop_
_entity_poly.entity_id
_entity_poly.type
_entity_poly.pdbx_seq_one_letter_code
_entity_poly.pdbx_strand_id
1 'polypeptide(L)'
;MIMKNIIKIIIAIASSAMAVSCNDFLDRYPYDSVTSNTVYKSATLAENAVTGVYSSLLANYNSYDGSTNWDAFSSVLDVNDHNISLRYPFLLGLVQSNAGVFLNNWKYFYESVNRANDVIANIGGTAALSDELKAQRIAECKFIRAYAYYRLNALWRGVPVYLENLAP
;
A
#
# COMPACT_ATOMS: atom_id res chain seq x y z
N MET A 1 -36.97 -7.80 -54.73
CA MET A 1 -35.85 -8.60 -54.10
C MET A 1 -34.74 -7.67 -53.58
N ILE A 2 -34.35 -6.67 -54.33
CA ILE A 2 -33.26 -5.73 -54.02
C ILE A 2 -33.53 -4.91 -52.73
N MET A 3 -34.76 -4.40 -52.56
CA MET A 3 -35.14 -3.55 -51.43
C MET A 3 -35.08 -4.29 -50.07
N LYS A 4 -35.39 -5.59 -50.01
CA LYS A 4 -35.27 -6.43 -48.81
C LYS A 4 -33.81 -6.65 -48.38
N ASN A 5 -32.90 -6.72 -49.34
CA ASN A 5 -31.49 -6.87 -49.05
C ASN A 5 -30.85 -5.57 -48.55
N ILE A 6 -31.27 -4.43 -49.11
CA ILE A 6 -30.82 -3.10 -48.64
C ILE A 6 -31.25 -2.87 -47.17
N ILE A 7 -32.47 -3.20 -46.79
CA ILE A 7 -32.94 -3.12 -45.41
C ILE A 7 -32.14 -3.97 -44.45
N LYS A 8 -31.78 -5.20 -44.86
CA LYS A 8 -30.91 -6.08 -44.02
C LYS A 8 -29.52 -5.52 -43.83
N ILE A 9 -28.95 -4.92 -44.87
CA ILE A 9 -27.61 -4.27 -44.77
C ILE A 9 -27.66 -3.04 -43.84
N ILE A 10 -28.69 -2.21 -43.95
CA ILE A 10 -28.85 -1.04 -43.06
C ILE A 10 -29.03 -1.49 -41.60
N ILE A 11 -29.80 -2.53 -41.32
CA ILE A 11 -29.98 -3.06 -39.96
C ILE A 11 -28.65 -3.66 -39.44
N ALA A 12 -27.86 -4.35 -40.25
CA ALA A 12 -26.57 -4.90 -39.88
C ALA A 12 -25.54 -3.81 -39.55
N ILE A 13 -25.53 -2.70 -40.29
CA ILE A 13 -24.67 -1.55 -40.07
C ILE A 13 -25.10 -0.79 -38.79
N ALA A 14 -26.41 -0.62 -38.58
CA ALA A 14 -26.94 0.01 -37.38
C ALA A 14 -26.67 -0.80 -36.10
N SER A 15 -26.74 -2.12 -36.17
CA SER A 15 -26.43 -2.99 -35.02
C SER A 15 -24.94 -3.04 -34.70
N SER A 16 -24.05 -2.95 -35.71
CA SER A 16 -22.60 -2.87 -35.47
C SER A 16 -22.15 -1.51 -34.89
N ALA A 17 -22.85 -0.43 -35.21
CA ALA A 17 -22.57 0.90 -34.63
C ALA A 17 -22.96 1.00 -33.13
N MET A 18 -23.91 0.21 -32.65
CA MET A 18 -24.28 0.16 -31.22
C MET A 18 -23.29 -0.67 -30.38
N ALA A 19 -22.42 -1.46 -31.00
CA ALA A 19 -21.40 -2.25 -30.31
C ALA A 19 -20.13 -1.43 -29.95
N VAL A 20 -20.01 -0.19 -30.42
CA VAL A 20 -18.97 0.74 -29.96
C VAL A 20 -19.44 1.33 -28.61
N SER A 21 -19.43 0.50 -27.59
CA SER A 21 -19.64 0.92 -26.21
C SER A 21 -18.52 1.86 -25.83
N CYS A 22 -18.85 3.05 -25.37
CA CYS A 22 -17.91 3.99 -24.80
C CYS A 22 -17.31 3.38 -23.52
N ASN A 23 -16.12 2.81 -23.60
CA ASN A 23 -15.38 2.30 -22.44
C ASN A 23 -15.12 3.43 -21.42
N ASP A 24 -14.92 4.67 -21.86
CA ASP A 24 -14.69 5.83 -21.01
C ASP A 24 -15.89 6.23 -20.12
N PHE A 25 -17.11 5.79 -20.44
CA PHE A 25 -18.28 6.15 -19.64
C PHE A 25 -18.38 5.37 -18.32
N LEU A 26 -17.77 4.19 -18.26
CA LEU A 26 -17.78 3.33 -17.08
C LEU A 26 -16.54 3.56 -16.20
N ASP A 27 -15.45 4.11 -16.74
CA ASP A 27 -14.24 4.49 -16.01
C ASP A 27 -14.44 5.84 -15.29
N ARG A 28 -15.39 5.89 -14.39
CA ARG A 28 -15.55 7.03 -13.49
C ARG A 28 -14.62 6.87 -12.31
N TYR A 29 -13.54 7.62 -12.31
CA TYR A 29 -12.76 7.82 -11.09
C TYR A 29 -13.66 8.47 -10.04
N PRO A 30 -13.73 7.93 -8.81
CA PRO A 30 -14.50 8.57 -7.73
C PRO A 30 -13.95 9.98 -7.51
N TYR A 31 -14.78 11.00 -7.62
CA TYR A 31 -14.39 12.39 -7.40
C TYR A 31 -13.91 12.65 -5.97
N ASP A 32 -14.32 11.80 -5.03
CA ASP A 32 -14.05 11.91 -3.59
C ASP A 32 -12.86 11.08 -3.12
N SER A 33 -12.22 10.30 -3.99
CA SER A 33 -11.04 9.52 -3.64
C SER A 33 -9.79 10.03 -4.33
N VAL A 34 -8.76 10.22 -3.53
CA VAL A 34 -7.42 10.54 -4.02
C VAL A 34 -6.84 9.25 -4.61
N THR A 35 -6.74 9.20 -5.95
CA THR A 35 -6.15 8.06 -6.66
C THR A 35 -4.67 8.33 -6.95
N SER A 36 -3.87 7.28 -7.19
CA SER A 36 -2.45 7.44 -7.56
C SER A 36 -2.27 8.39 -8.76
N ASN A 37 -3.22 8.41 -9.70
CA ASN A 37 -3.19 9.33 -10.85
C ASN A 37 -3.37 10.82 -10.49
N THR A 38 -3.98 11.14 -9.35
CA THR A 38 -4.25 12.53 -8.90
C THR A 38 -3.25 12.99 -7.85
N VAL A 39 -2.73 12.08 -7.02
CA VAL A 39 -1.76 12.37 -5.95
C VAL A 39 -0.52 13.07 -6.51
N TYR A 40 0.06 12.53 -7.57
CA TYR A 40 1.33 13.00 -8.11
C TYR A 40 1.19 14.18 -9.09
N LYS A 41 -0.02 14.75 -9.27
CA LYS A 41 -0.25 15.99 -10.03
C LYS A 41 -0.04 17.26 -9.21
N SER A 42 0.02 17.17 -7.88
CA SER A 42 0.20 18.29 -6.97
C SER A 42 1.41 18.05 -6.07
N ALA A 43 2.22 19.07 -5.86
CA ALA A 43 3.36 19.00 -4.94
C ALA A 43 2.92 18.61 -3.51
N THR A 44 1.86 19.27 -3.03
CA THR A 44 1.33 18.98 -1.67
C THR A 44 0.85 17.55 -1.53
N LEU A 45 0.14 17.02 -2.53
CA LEU A 45 -0.36 15.64 -2.47
C LEU A 45 0.78 14.63 -2.59
N ALA A 46 1.79 14.89 -3.42
CA ALA A 46 2.98 14.05 -3.52
C ALA A 46 3.76 14.01 -2.19
N GLU A 47 3.96 15.13 -1.53
CA GLU A 47 4.57 15.21 -0.19
C GLU A 47 3.71 14.51 0.86
N ASN A 48 2.38 14.62 0.79
CA ASN A 48 1.47 13.89 1.67
C ASN A 48 1.58 12.37 1.47
N ALA A 49 1.80 11.90 0.24
CA ALA A 49 2.03 10.48 -0.02
C ALA A 49 3.31 9.99 0.68
N VAL A 50 4.40 10.75 0.61
CA VAL A 50 5.64 10.47 1.35
C VAL A 50 5.40 10.46 2.86
N THR A 51 4.68 11.45 3.38
CA THR A 51 4.27 11.51 4.79
C THR A 51 3.45 10.26 5.17
N GLY A 52 2.60 9.77 4.26
CA GLY A 52 1.85 8.53 4.40
C GLY A 52 2.74 7.29 4.56
N VAL A 53 3.91 7.26 3.90
CA VAL A 53 4.91 6.19 4.11
C VAL A 53 5.49 6.25 5.52
N TYR A 54 5.87 7.44 6.01
CA TYR A 54 6.33 7.60 7.39
C TYR A 54 5.26 7.24 8.42
N SER A 55 4.00 7.63 8.17
CA SER A 55 2.89 7.36 9.09
C SER A 55 2.62 5.85 9.25
N SER A 56 2.95 5.04 8.25
CA SER A 56 2.81 3.58 8.35
C SER A 56 3.74 2.96 9.41
N LEU A 57 4.88 3.59 9.68
CA LEU A 57 5.76 3.19 10.77
C LEU A 57 5.16 3.52 12.15
N LEU A 58 4.46 4.67 12.25
CA LEU A 58 3.78 5.06 13.48
C LEU A 58 2.58 4.19 13.79
N ALA A 59 1.85 3.73 12.79
CA ALA A 59 0.73 2.79 12.98
C ALA A 59 1.21 1.51 13.65
N ASN A 60 2.39 1.03 13.28
CA ASN A 60 3.03 -0.12 13.91
C ASN A 60 3.50 0.19 15.36
N TYR A 61 3.94 1.41 15.62
CA TYR A 61 4.39 1.84 16.95
C TYR A 61 3.24 2.07 17.92
N ASN A 62 2.17 2.70 17.45
CA ASN A 62 1.01 3.10 18.26
C ASN A 62 -0.03 1.99 18.44
N SER A 63 0.05 0.90 17.68
CA SER A 63 -0.87 -0.21 17.91
C SER A 63 -0.48 -0.94 19.19
N TYR A 64 -1.48 -1.33 19.95
CA TYR A 64 -1.30 -2.14 21.16
C TYR A 64 -0.49 -3.43 20.90
N ASP A 65 -0.51 -3.89 19.65
CA ASP A 65 0.19 -5.06 19.14
C ASP A 65 1.50 -4.69 18.40
N GLY A 66 1.93 -3.43 18.49
CA GLY A 66 3.05 -2.90 17.70
C GLY A 66 4.44 -3.15 18.31
N SER A 67 5.33 -2.19 18.09
CA SER A 67 6.77 -2.30 18.39
C SER A 67 7.10 -2.56 19.86
N THR A 68 6.23 -2.17 20.79
CA THR A 68 6.42 -2.43 22.23
C THR A 68 6.44 -3.92 22.57
N ASN A 69 5.83 -4.77 21.75
CA ASN A 69 5.90 -6.21 21.95
C ASN A 69 7.26 -6.80 21.58
N TRP A 70 8.01 -6.13 20.68
CA TRP A 70 9.36 -6.54 20.32
C TRP A 70 10.34 -6.40 21.45
N ASP A 71 10.20 -5.32 22.22
CA ASP A 71 11.06 -5.09 23.37
C ASP A 71 10.76 -6.09 24.48
N ALA A 72 9.51 -6.54 24.58
CA ALA A 72 9.12 -7.66 25.45
C ALA A 72 9.75 -9.00 25.02
N PHE A 73 9.89 -9.26 23.69
CA PHE A 73 10.62 -10.43 23.20
C PHE A 73 12.11 -10.40 23.51
N SER A 74 12.70 -9.22 23.57
CA SER A 74 14.13 -9.08 23.87
C SER A 74 14.48 -9.22 25.35
N SER A 75 13.49 -9.39 26.23
CA SER A 75 13.65 -9.39 27.70
C SER A 75 14.25 -8.10 28.25
N VAL A 76 14.27 -7.01 27.46
CA VAL A 76 14.82 -5.72 27.88
C VAL A 76 13.81 -4.90 28.66
N LEU A 77 12.50 -5.14 28.44
CA LEU A 77 11.43 -4.49 29.17
C LEU A 77 10.94 -5.38 30.34
N ASP A 78 11.02 -4.84 31.53
CA ASP A 78 10.32 -5.39 32.67
C ASP A 78 8.82 -5.08 32.57
N VAL A 79 7.98 -6.08 32.90
CA VAL A 79 6.53 -5.97 32.78
C VAL A 79 5.96 -5.27 34.02
N ASN A 80 6.15 -3.99 34.07
CA ASN A 80 5.53 -3.18 35.10
C ASN A 80 4.35 -2.34 34.55
N ASP A 81 3.66 -2.86 33.54
CA ASP A 81 2.61 -2.15 32.83
C ASP A 81 1.23 -2.74 33.07
N HIS A 82 0.21 -1.88 32.99
CA HIS A 82 -1.23 -2.21 33.11
C HIS A 82 -1.72 -3.30 32.12
N ASN A 83 -0.89 -3.71 31.17
CA ASN A 83 -1.20 -4.69 30.13
C ASN A 83 -0.45 -6.01 30.27
N ILE A 84 -0.26 -6.46 31.49
CA ILE A 84 0.30 -7.76 31.82
C ILE A 84 -0.32 -8.90 30.97
N SER A 85 -1.62 -8.85 30.73
CA SER A 85 -2.34 -9.91 30.00
C SER A 85 -1.91 -10.04 28.52
N LEU A 86 -1.44 -8.95 27.89
CA LEU A 86 -1.00 -8.96 26.49
C LEU A 86 0.50 -9.21 26.34
N ARG A 87 1.32 -8.69 27.26
CA ARG A 87 2.79 -8.79 27.19
C ARG A 87 3.36 -9.98 27.95
N TYR A 88 2.68 -10.38 29.01
CA TYR A 88 3.10 -11.50 29.86
C TYR A 88 3.27 -12.83 29.11
N PRO A 89 2.39 -13.21 28.17
CA PRO A 89 2.60 -14.41 27.36
C PRO A 89 3.91 -14.38 26.57
N PHE A 90 4.35 -13.21 26.06
CA PHE A 90 5.62 -13.07 25.33
C PHE A 90 6.83 -13.29 26.23
N LEU A 91 6.81 -12.74 27.43
CA LEU A 91 7.89 -12.92 28.41
C LEU A 91 8.03 -14.35 28.87
N LEU A 92 6.92 -15.06 28.98
CA LEU A 92 6.90 -16.47 29.39
C LEU A 92 7.10 -17.45 28.24
N GLY A 93 7.22 -16.99 27.00
CA GLY A 93 7.30 -17.84 25.83
C GLY A 93 6.00 -18.60 25.51
N LEU A 94 4.86 -18.13 26.03
CA LEU A 94 3.55 -18.78 25.87
C LEU A 94 2.76 -18.29 24.66
N VAL A 95 3.38 -17.53 23.77
CA VAL A 95 2.74 -16.95 22.59
C VAL A 95 2.47 -18.02 21.54
N GLN A 96 1.23 -18.10 21.09
CA GLN A 96 0.83 -19.00 20.02
C GLN A 96 1.08 -18.37 18.65
N SER A 97 1.40 -19.17 17.65
CA SER A 97 1.70 -18.72 16.28
C SER A 97 0.53 -18.00 15.59
N ASN A 98 -0.70 -18.20 16.06
CA ASN A 98 -1.92 -17.55 15.58
C ASN A 98 -2.27 -16.27 16.35
N ALA A 99 -1.41 -15.79 17.24
CA ALA A 99 -1.66 -14.56 17.99
C ALA A 99 -1.78 -13.36 17.04
N GLY A 100 -2.80 -12.51 17.28
CA GLY A 100 -3.11 -11.35 16.43
C GLY A 100 -1.94 -10.41 16.23
N VAL A 101 -1.03 -10.31 17.20
CA VAL A 101 0.18 -9.52 17.12
C VAL A 101 1.05 -9.85 15.91
N PHE A 102 1.19 -11.12 15.55
CA PHE A 102 1.97 -11.53 14.38
C PHE A 102 1.30 -11.09 13.09
N LEU A 103 -0.03 -11.30 12.97
CA LEU A 103 -0.78 -10.87 11.80
C LEU A 103 -0.75 -9.35 11.62
N ASN A 104 -0.90 -8.59 12.70
CA ASN A 104 -0.90 -7.13 12.66
C ASN A 104 0.47 -6.58 12.28
N ASN A 105 1.55 -7.09 12.87
CA ASN A 105 2.90 -6.69 12.48
C ASN A 105 3.20 -7.03 11.00
N TRP A 106 2.80 -8.20 10.53
CA TRP A 106 2.91 -8.58 9.13
C TRP A 106 2.21 -7.57 8.22
N LYS A 107 0.94 -7.27 8.50
CA LYS A 107 0.16 -6.30 7.73
C LYS A 107 0.79 -4.91 7.71
N TYR A 108 1.17 -4.37 8.86
CA TYR A 108 1.73 -3.02 8.95
C TYR A 108 3.05 -2.87 8.21
N PHE A 109 3.95 -3.85 8.31
CA PHE A 109 5.21 -3.77 7.58
C PHE A 109 5.00 -3.92 6.07
N TYR A 110 4.12 -4.81 5.62
CA TYR A 110 3.80 -4.89 4.20
C TYR A 110 3.00 -3.69 3.69
N GLU A 111 2.20 -3.04 4.51
CA GLU A 111 1.60 -1.75 4.18
C GLU A 111 2.66 -0.67 3.98
N SER A 112 3.68 -0.61 4.83
CA SER A 112 4.82 0.30 4.65
C SER A 112 5.57 0.02 3.35
N VAL A 113 5.81 -1.25 3.02
CA VAL A 113 6.42 -1.67 1.75
C VAL A 113 5.57 -1.21 0.56
N ASN A 114 4.26 -1.44 0.62
CA ASN A 114 3.34 -1.12 -0.47
C ASN A 114 3.25 0.39 -0.72
N ARG A 115 3.09 1.18 0.34
CA ARG A 115 3.09 2.65 0.24
C ARG A 115 4.42 3.18 -0.30
N ALA A 116 5.54 2.63 0.15
CA ALA A 116 6.86 3.03 -0.35
C ALA A 116 7.02 2.68 -1.84
N ASN A 117 6.56 1.50 -2.27
CA ASN A 117 6.59 1.10 -3.68
C ASN A 117 5.75 2.04 -4.56
N ASP A 118 4.55 2.45 -4.09
CA ASP A 118 3.70 3.39 -4.81
C ASP A 118 4.40 4.73 -5.03
N VAL A 119 4.98 5.31 -3.98
CA VAL A 119 5.72 6.58 -4.09
C VAL A 119 6.93 6.42 -5.03
N ILE A 120 7.73 5.39 -4.87
CA ILE A 120 8.94 5.15 -5.69
C ILE A 120 8.58 5.03 -7.17
N ALA A 121 7.47 4.35 -7.50
CA ALA A 121 7.05 4.15 -8.88
C ALA A 121 6.52 5.44 -9.54
N ASN A 122 5.83 6.30 -8.79
CA ASN A 122 5.03 7.37 -9.37
C ASN A 122 5.64 8.77 -9.20
N ILE A 123 6.40 9.03 -8.13
CA ILE A 123 6.89 10.38 -7.82
C ILE A 123 7.87 10.91 -8.87
N GLY A 124 8.60 10.03 -9.55
CA GLY A 124 9.53 10.39 -10.61
C GLY A 124 8.87 11.09 -11.80
N GLY A 125 7.62 10.73 -12.10
CA GLY A 125 6.85 11.28 -13.22
C GLY A 125 6.17 12.63 -12.96
N THR A 126 6.17 13.11 -11.70
CA THR A 126 5.51 14.40 -11.39
C THR A 126 6.29 15.61 -11.91
N ALA A 127 5.60 16.54 -12.54
CA ALA A 127 6.16 17.85 -12.89
C ALA A 127 6.10 18.86 -11.72
N ALA A 128 5.43 18.49 -10.62
CA ALA A 128 5.17 19.39 -9.51
C ALA A 128 6.35 19.54 -8.53
N LEU A 129 7.37 18.68 -8.61
CA LEU A 129 8.55 18.68 -7.75
C LEU A 129 9.83 18.79 -8.58
N SER A 130 10.89 19.40 -8.01
CA SER A 130 12.22 19.39 -8.60
C SER A 130 12.81 17.98 -8.65
N ASP A 131 13.71 17.72 -9.60
CA ASP A 131 14.33 16.40 -9.74
C ASP A 131 15.18 16.03 -8.53
N GLU A 132 15.81 17.01 -7.88
CA GLU A 132 16.56 16.82 -6.65
C GLU A 132 15.63 16.36 -5.51
N LEU A 133 14.49 17.01 -5.34
CA LEU A 133 13.52 16.66 -4.31
C LEU A 133 12.90 15.27 -4.57
N LYS A 134 12.58 14.95 -5.82
CA LYS A 134 12.13 13.60 -6.21
C LYS A 134 13.15 12.54 -5.81
N ALA A 135 14.43 12.75 -6.14
CA ALA A 135 15.50 11.82 -5.81
C ALA A 135 15.62 11.61 -4.29
N GLN A 136 15.52 12.69 -3.52
CA GLN A 136 15.52 12.63 -2.07
C GLN A 136 14.33 11.80 -1.54
N ARG A 137 13.11 12.08 -2.00
CA ARG A 137 11.91 11.35 -1.56
C ARG A 137 11.94 9.87 -1.93
N ILE A 138 12.46 9.54 -3.11
CA ILE A 138 12.68 8.15 -3.51
C ILE A 138 13.68 7.46 -2.57
N ALA A 139 14.76 8.14 -2.19
CA ALA A 139 15.75 7.57 -1.27
C ALA A 139 15.15 7.32 0.12
N GLU A 140 14.37 8.26 0.65
CA GLU A 140 13.65 8.12 1.92
C GLU A 140 12.70 6.91 1.89
N CYS A 141 11.89 6.78 0.84
CA CYS A 141 10.97 5.65 0.68
C CYS A 141 11.70 4.31 0.55
N LYS A 142 12.82 4.27 -0.16
CA LYS A 142 13.68 3.07 -0.24
C LYS A 142 14.24 2.69 1.12
N PHE A 143 14.64 3.67 1.93
CA PHE A 143 15.11 3.42 3.30
C PHE A 143 14.00 2.83 4.18
N ILE A 144 12.80 3.41 4.16
CA ILE A 144 11.66 2.91 4.93
C ILE A 144 11.27 1.50 4.49
N ARG A 145 11.28 1.22 3.18
CA ARG A 145 11.03 -0.12 2.63
C ARG A 145 12.07 -1.13 3.13
N ALA A 146 13.34 -0.76 3.11
CA ALA A 146 14.42 -1.61 3.61
C ALA A 146 14.28 -1.87 5.11
N TYR A 147 13.91 -0.86 5.89
CA TYR A 147 13.63 -1.01 7.32
C TYR A 147 12.44 -1.95 7.57
N ALA A 148 11.36 -1.83 6.81
CA ALA A 148 10.22 -2.73 6.92
C ALA A 148 10.62 -4.20 6.65
N TYR A 149 11.42 -4.45 5.60
CA TYR A 149 11.94 -5.79 5.32
C TYR A 149 12.92 -6.29 6.38
N TYR A 150 13.75 -5.43 6.94
CA TYR A 150 14.60 -5.79 8.06
C TYR A 150 13.76 -6.31 9.25
N ARG A 151 12.69 -5.61 9.59
CA ARG A 151 11.77 -6.01 10.68
C ARG A 151 11.02 -7.30 10.36
N LEU A 152 10.51 -7.43 9.14
CA LEU A 152 9.87 -8.66 8.65
C LEU A 152 10.83 -9.86 8.73
N ASN A 153 12.06 -9.69 8.24
CA ASN A 153 13.05 -10.76 8.27
C ASN A 153 13.48 -11.14 9.69
N ALA A 154 13.54 -10.18 10.60
CA ALA A 154 13.87 -10.45 12.01
C ALA A 154 12.88 -11.41 12.67
N LEU A 155 11.56 -11.32 12.30
CA LEU A 155 10.52 -12.20 12.86
C LEU A 155 10.32 -13.50 12.09
N TRP A 156 10.18 -13.38 10.77
CA TRP A 156 9.75 -14.50 9.94
C TRP A 156 10.88 -15.10 9.10
N ARG A 157 12.09 -14.49 9.12
CA ARG A 157 13.27 -14.88 8.34
C ARG A 157 13.02 -14.83 6.82
N GLY A 158 12.62 -15.92 6.19
CA GLY A 158 12.33 -15.93 4.76
C GLY A 158 10.98 -15.31 4.45
N VAL A 159 10.97 -14.04 4.00
CA VAL A 159 9.75 -13.30 3.64
C VAL A 159 9.71 -12.99 2.15
N PRO A 160 8.52 -12.95 1.50
CA PRO A 160 8.38 -12.50 0.12
C PRO A 160 8.86 -11.06 -0.04
N VAL A 161 9.68 -10.80 -1.09
CA VAL A 161 10.20 -9.46 -1.38
C VAL A 161 9.49 -8.91 -2.61
N TYR A 162 8.77 -7.81 -2.42
CA TYR A 162 8.06 -7.07 -3.47
C TYR A 162 8.73 -5.70 -3.63
N LEU A 163 9.31 -5.45 -4.81
CA LEU A 163 9.94 -4.16 -5.14
C LEU A 163 9.02 -3.25 -5.95
N GLU A 164 7.89 -3.78 -6.37
CA GLU A 164 6.82 -3.12 -7.12
C GLU A 164 5.48 -3.42 -6.46
N ASN A 165 4.47 -2.60 -6.72
CA ASN A 165 3.13 -2.90 -6.25
C ASN A 165 2.62 -4.13 -6.98
N LEU A 166 2.08 -5.08 -6.21
CA LEU A 166 1.32 -6.17 -6.80
C LEU A 166 0.07 -5.57 -7.45
N ALA A 167 -0.19 -5.94 -8.69
CA ALA A 167 -1.45 -5.62 -9.33
C ALA A 167 -2.60 -6.19 -8.48
N PRO A 168 -3.72 -5.44 -8.34
CA PRO A 168 -4.89 -5.89 -7.60
C PRO A 168 -5.52 -7.13 -8.25
#